data_c4b5bf5224d94022f34cb925664b8416
#
_entry.id   c4b5bf5224d94022f34cb925664b8416
#
_cell.length_a   1.000
_cell.length_b   1.000
_cell.length_c   1.000
_cell.angle_alpha   90.00
_cell.angle_beta   90.00
_cell.angle_gamma   90.00
#
_symmetry.space_group_name_H-M   'P 1'
#
loop_
_entity.id
_entity.type
_entity.pdbx_description
1 polymer ?
#
loop_
_entity_poly.entity_id
_entity_poly.type
_entity_poly.pdbx_seq_one_letter_code
_entity_poly.pdbx_strand_id
1 'polypeptide(L)'
;YDPRYLHQSGRPVVQIWGFYFGNEHNPMTAELANHLIYFFQSPGRYSAFLVGGGDWNWRRNPDPAWQKFSRRFGAYCPWNMGNYVTDAAGVKHAATNCWA
;
A
#
# COMPACT_ATOMS: atom_id res chain seq x y z
N TYR A 1 -13.86 18.02 -13.48
CA TYR A 1 -13.29 18.43 -12.19
C TYR A 1 -14.41 18.76 -11.19
N ASP A 2 -14.42 18.08 -10.04
CA ASP A 2 -15.32 18.40 -8.93
C ASP A 2 -14.49 19.05 -7.80
N PRO A 3 -14.72 20.33 -7.46
CA PRO A 3 -13.93 21.01 -6.43
C PRO A 3 -14.17 20.45 -5.01
N ARG A 4 -15.20 19.66 -4.83
CA ARG A 4 -15.49 18.96 -3.56
C ARG A 4 -14.66 17.69 -3.37
N TYR A 5 -14.04 17.18 -4.43
CA TYR A 5 -13.19 16.01 -4.34
C TYR A 5 -11.85 16.36 -3.69
N LEU A 6 -11.35 15.47 -2.84
CA LEU A 6 -10.08 15.66 -2.14
C LEU A 6 -8.90 15.77 -3.12
N HIS A 7 -8.13 16.84 -2.98
CA HIS A 7 -6.90 17.07 -3.75
C HIS A 7 -5.70 17.24 -2.82
N GLN A 8 -4.56 16.78 -3.28
CA GLN A 8 -3.26 16.98 -2.65
C GLN A 8 -2.24 17.35 -3.71
N SER A 9 -1.50 18.45 -3.49
CA SER A 9 -0.50 18.95 -4.44
C SER A 9 -1.07 19.16 -5.85
N GLY A 10 -2.31 19.70 -5.93
CA GLY A 10 -3.00 19.96 -7.20
C GLY A 10 -3.50 18.74 -7.95
N ARG A 11 -3.43 17.55 -7.35
CA ARG A 11 -3.87 16.28 -7.96
C ARG A 11 -4.97 15.63 -7.14
N PRO A 12 -5.96 14.97 -7.78
CA PRO A 12 -6.96 14.21 -7.06
C PRO A 12 -6.29 13.10 -6.24
N VAL A 13 -6.78 12.89 -5.02
CA VAL A 13 -6.29 11.82 -4.15
C VAL A 13 -6.98 10.51 -4.52
N VAL A 14 -6.22 9.50 -4.88
CA VAL A 14 -6.73 8.16 -5.19
C VAL A 14 -6.10 7.15 -4.25
N GLN A 15 -6.92 6.42 -3.52
CA GLN A 15 -6.47 5.31 -2.69
C GLN A 15 -6.53 4.02 -3.48
N ILE A 16 -5.43 3.28 -3.48
CA ILE A 16 -5.32 1.96 -4.10
C ILE A 16 -4.84 0.98 -3.04
N TRP A 17 -5.59 -0.12 -2.88
CA TRP A 17 -5.32 -1.16 -1.90
C TRP A 17 -5.17 -2.52 -2.57
N GLY A 18 -4.41 -3.42 -1.94
CA GLY A 18 -4.33 -4.82 -2.37
C GLY A 18 -3.14 -5.16 -3.27
N PHE A 19 -2.18 -4.27 -3.48
CA PHE A 19 -1.04 -4.54 -4.35
C PHE A 19 -0.21 -5.76 -3.97
N TYR A 20 -0.09 -6.07 -2.70
CA TYR A 20 0.70 -7.20 -2.22
C TYR A 20 -0.04 -8.55 -2.32
N PHE A 21 -1.34 -8.53 -2.55
CA PHE A 21 -2.18 -9.72 -2.57
C PHE A 21 -2.28 -10.33 -3.96
N GLY A 22 -1.28 -11.13 -4.32
CA GLY A 22 -1.33 -12.00 -5.49
C GLY A 22 -1.60 -13.45 -5.09
N ASN A 23 -1.92 -14.27 -6.06
CA ASN A 23 -2.02 -15.72 -5.92
C ASN A 23 -1.43 -16.43 -7.16
N GLU A 24 -1.39 -17.75 -7.16
CA GLU A 24 -0.82 -18.53 -8.26
C GLU A 24 -1.51 -18.31 -9.61
N HIS A 25 -2.80 -17.98 -9.61
CA HIS A 25 -3.57 -17.71 -10.84
C HIS A 25 -3.50 -16.23 -11.27
N ASN A 26 -3.18 -15.34 -10.35
CA ASN A 26 -3.08 -13.90 -10.60
C ASN A 26 -1.93 -13.30 -9.78
N PRO A 27 -0.69 -13.59 -10.17
CA PRO A 27 0.46 -13.15 -9.43
C PRO A 27 0.64 -11.64 -9.55
N MET A 28 0.62 -10.94 -8.42
CA MET A 28 1.00 -9.54 -8.33
C MET A 28 2.48 -9.44 -8.01
N THR A 29 3.28 -8.97 -8.96
CA THR A 29 4.70 -8.70 -8.75
C THR A 29 4.93 -7.22 -8.44
N ALA A 30 6.02 -6.90 -7.75
CA ALA A 30 6.39 -5.51 -7.49
C ALA A 30 6.64 -4.74 -8.81
N GLU A 31 7.11 -5.41 -9.85
CA GLU A 31 7.31 -4.82 -11.18
C GLU A 31 5.97 -4.42 -11.81
N LEU A 32 5.00 -5.33 -11.84
CA LEU A 32 3.66 -5.04 -12.36
C LEU A 32 2.98 -3.91 -11.58
N ALA A 33 3.07 -3.96 -10.26
CA ALA A 33 2.54 -2.90 -9.39
C ALA A 33 3.21 -1.54 -9.67
N ASN A 34 4.51 -1.51 -9.95
CA ASN A 34 5.24 -0.30 -10.31
C ASN A 34 4.74 0.34 -11.62
N HIS A 35 4.28 -0.44 -12.60
CA HIS A 35 3.70 0.11 -13.82
C HIS A 35 2.43 0.92 -13.53
N LEU A 36 1.58 0.46 -12.62
CA LEU A 36 0.38 1.19 -12.19
C LEU A 36 0.75 2.50 -11.47
N ILE A 37 1.72 2.45 -10.55
CA ILE A 37 2.22 3.67 -9.90
C ILE A 37 2.74 4.67 -10.92
N TYR A 38 3.57 4.22 -11.85
CA TYR A 38 4.13 5.08 -12.89
C TYR A 38 3.03 5.74 -13.74
N PHE A 39 2.01 4.98 -14.13
CA PHE A 39 0.88 5.50 -14.90
C PHE A 39 0.20 6.68 -14.20
N PHE A 40 -0.14 6.53 -12.92
CA PHE A 40 -0.84 7.58 -12.17
C PHE A 40 0.07 8.72 -11.72
N GLN A 41 1.36 8.50 -11.55
CA GLN A 41 2.29 9.55 -11.15
C GLN A 41 2.82 10.35 -12.34
N SER A 42 2.69 9.84 -13.55
CA SER A 42 3.09 10.55 -14.77
C SER A 42 2.20 11.77 -15.03
N PRO A 43 2.75 12.86 -15.55
CA PRO A 43 1.94 14.02 -15.94
C PRO A 43 0.88 13.62 -16.98
N GLY A 44 -0.34 14.14 -16.83
CA GLY A 44 -1.40 13.90 -17.78
C GLY A 44 -2.79 13.86 -17.14
N ARG A 45 -3.77 13.49 -17.94
CA ARG A 45 -5.19 13.47 -17.57
C ARG A 45 -5.48 12.60 -16.34
N TYR A 46 -4.73 11.52 -16.15
CA TYR A 46 -4.92 10.55 -15.08
C TYR A 46 -3.95 10.73 -13.91
N SER A 47 -3.19 11.85 -13.92
CA SER A 47 -2.25 12.13 -12.83
C SER A 47 -2.99 12.24 -11.49
N ALA A 48 -2.51 11.51 -10.48
CA ALA A 48 -3.13 11.45 -9.17
C ALA A 48 -2.09 11.47 -8.04
N PHE A 49 -2.50 11.97 -6.88
CA PHE A 49 -1.79 11.75 -5.63
C PHE A 49 -2.22 10.41 -5.07
N LEU A 50 -1.30 9.44 -5.05
CA LEU A 50 -1.64 8.08 -4.66
C LEU A 50 -1.45 7.84 -3.16
N VAL A 51 -2.48 7.31 -2.54
CA VAL A 51 -2.44 6.71 -1.20
C VAL A 51 -2.43 5.20 -1.37
N GLY A 52 -1.34 4.56 -0.99
CA GLY A 52 -1.19 3.12 -1.11
C GLY A 52 -1.65 2.37 0.14
N GLY A 53 -2.17 1.18 -0.05
CA GLY A 53 -2.48 0.24 1.02
C GLY A 53 -2.10 -1.18 0.63
N GLY A 54 -1.63 -1.96 1.58
CA GLY A 54 -1.22 -3.34 1.30
C GLY A 54 -0.55 -3.98 2.51
N ASP A 55 0.64 -4.51 2.31
CA ASP A 55 1.37 -5.22 3.36
C ASP A 55 1.53 -4.36 4.63
N TRP A 56 1.02 -4.86 5.75
CA TRP A 56 1.14 -4.20 7.05
C TRP A 56 2.60 -4.15 7.55
N ASN A 57 3.40 -5.15 7.15
CA ASN A 57 4.82 -5.27 7.52
C ASN A 57 5.76 -4.71 6.44
N TRP A 58 5.31 -3.77 5.65
CA TRP A 58 6.01 -3.26 4.48
C TRP A 58 7.46 -2.79 4.73
N ARG A 59 7.74 -2.27 5.93
CA ARG A 59 9.10 -1.84 6.29
C ARG A 59 10.08 -3.00 6.48
N ARG A 60 9.57 -4.18 6.83
CA ARG A 60 10.32 -5.40 7.11
C ARG A 60 10.02 -6.50 6.10
N ASN A 61 9.37 -6.17 5.00
CA ASN A 61 9.11 -7.14 3.95
C ASN A 61 10.45 -7.76 3.50
N PRO A 62 10.58 -9.09 3.45
CA PRO A 62 11.82 -9.74 3.06
C PRO A 62 12.23 -9.46 1.61
N ASP A 63 11.29 -9.07 0.76
CA ASP A 63 11.56 -8.68 -0.62
C ASP A 63 11.83 -7.17 -0.71
N PRO A 64 13.08 -6.77 -1.02
CA PRO A 64 13.44 -5.35 -1.16
C PRO A 64 12.65 -4.61 -2.24
N ALA A 65 12.17 -5.32 -3.27
CA ALA A 65 11.37 -4.72 -4.34
C ALA A 65 10.02 -4.21 -3.78
N TRP A 66 9.37 -4.95 -2.89
CA TRP A 66 8.16 -4.53 -2.23
C TRP A 66 8.39 -3.42 -1.21
N GLN A 67 9.50 -3.44 -0.47
CA GLN A 67 9.86 -2.30 0.39
C GLN A 67 10.03 -1.00 -0.40
N LYS A 68 10.74 -1.08 -1.54
CA LYS A 68 10.95 0.07 -2.42
C LYS A 68 9.66 0.55 -3.06
N PHE A 69 8.81 -0.37 -3.49
CA PHE A 69 7.49 -0.09 -4.04
C PHE A 69 6.61 0.70 -3.06
N SER A 70 6.50 0.24 -1.82
CA SER A 70 5.65 0.86 -0.80
C SER A 70 6.03 2.33 -0.51
N ARG A 71 7.30 2.69 -0.72
CA ARG A 71 7.81 4.07 -0.54
C ARG A 71 7.51 5.00 -1.71
N ARG A 72 6.97 4.50 -2.80
CA ARG A 72 6.67 5.31 -3.98
C ARG A 72 5.33 6.06 -3.90
N PHE A 73 4.46 5.68 -2.99
CA PHE A 73 3.20 6.39 -2.75
C PHE A 73 3.43 7.76 -2.14
N GLY A 74 2.54 8.69 -2.39
CA GLY A 74 2.51 9.98 -1.70
C GLY A 74 2.19 9.83 -0.21
N ALA A 75 1.35 8.85 0.12
CA ALA A 75 1.11 8.36 1.48
C ALA A 75 0.88 6.85 1.45
N TYR A 76 1.26 6.15 2.50
CA TYR A 76 1.03 4.72 2.63
C TYR A 76 0.23 4.42 3.90
N CYS A 77 -0.87 3.71 3.73
CA CYS A 77 -1.78 3.32 4.80
C CYS A 77 -1.77 1.79 4.94
N PRO A 78 -0.86 1.21 5.73
CA PRO A 78 -0.84 -0.22 5.96
C PRO A 78 -2.06 -0.63 6.78
N TRP A 79 -2.59 -1.82 6.51
CA TRP A 79 -3.72 -2.37 7.26
C TRP A 79 -3.24 -2.98 8.57
N ASN A 80 -3.05 -2.15 9.59
CA ASN A 80 -2.53 -2.60 10.89
C ASN A 80 -3.62 -2.87 11.92
N MET A 81 -4.83 -2.37 11.70
CA MET A 81 -5.94 -2.59 12.62
C MET A 81 -6.36 -4.06 12.63
N GLY A 82 -6.51 -4.60 13.82
CA GLY A 82 -6.90 -6.00 14.01
C GLY A 82 -5.77 -7.01 13.88
N ASN A 83 -4.54 -6.59 13.63
CA ASN A 83 -3.39 -7.48 13.67
C ASN A 83 -3.15 -7.99 15.08
N TYR A 84 -2.92 -9.28 15.21
CA TYR A 84 -2.67 -9.94 16.47
C TYR A 84 -1.56 -10.99 16.34
N VAL A 85 -0.97 -11.31 17.46
CA VAL A 85 -0.10 -12.47 17.66
C VAL A 85 -0.81 -13.46 18.57
N THR A 86 -0.61 -14.74 18.33
CA THR A 86 -1.17 -15.79 19.18
C THR A 86 -0.03 -16.38 20.00
N ASP A 87 -0.18 -16.42 21.31
CA ASP A 87 0.81 -17.03 22.20
C ASP A 87 0.73 -18.58 22.20
N ALA A 88 1.63 -19.23 22.96
CA ALA A 88 1.70 -20.67 23.06
C ALA A 88 0.44 -21.31 23.69
N ALA A 89 -0.36 -20.52 24.42
CA ALA A 89 -1.63 -20.95 25.01
C ALA A 89 -2.82 -20.74 24.07
N GLY A 90 -2.60 -20.21 22.86
CA GLY A 90 -3.64 -19.90 21.88
C GLY A 90 -4.38 -18.59 22.13
N VAL A 91 -3.91 -17.75 23.06
CA VAL A 91 -4.51 -16.46 23.39
C VAL A 91 -4.01 -15.40 22.39
N LYS A 92 -4.95 -14.59 21.88
CA LYS A 92 -4.65 -13.50 20.94
C LYS A 92 -4.29 -12.22 21.69
N HIS A 93 -3.17 -11.63 21.33
CA HIS A 93 -2.69 -10.35 21.84
C HIS A 93 -2.51 -9.35 20.70
N ALA A 94 -2.69 -8.06 20.97
CA ALA A 94 -2.43 -7.02 19.97
C ALA A 94 -0.99 -7.11 19.44
N ALA A 95 -0.82 -7.07 18.13
CA ALA A 95 0.50 -7.04 17.51
C ALA A 95 1.09 -5.63 17.64
N THR A 96 1.97 -5.43 18.61
CA THR A 96 2.61 -4.12 18.87
C THR A 96 3.78 -3.84 17.92
N ASN A 97 4.34 -4.86 17.28
CA ASN A 97 5.48 -4.74 16.38
C ASN A 97 5.14 -4.18 14.98
N CYS A 98 3.87 -4.03 14.66
CA CYS A 98 3.43 -3.47 13.38
C CYS A 98 3.55 -1.93 13.31
N TRP A 99 3.79 -1.28 14.44
CA TRP A 99 3.94 0.18 14.54
C TRP A 99 5.41 0.64 14.55
N ALA A 100 6.33 -0.29 14.66
CA ALA A 100 7.77 0.00 14.74
C ALA A 100 8.41 0.22 13.36
#